data_b61a8fe007e1378a697bde7183bc8546
#
_entry.id   b61a8fe007e1378a697bde7183bc8546
#
_cell.length_a   1.000
_cell.length_b   1.000
_cell.length_c   1.000
_cell.angle_alpha   90.00
_cell.angle_beta   90.00
_cell.angle_gamma   90.00
#
_symmetry.space_group_name_H-M   'P 1'
#
loop_
_entity.id
_entity.type
_entity.pdbx_description
1 polymer ?
#
loop_
_entity_poly.entity_id
_entity_poly.type
_entity_poly.pdbx_seq_one_letter_code
_entity_poly.pdbx_strand_id
1 'polypeptide(L)'
;NKNGYKIYANWDDIYIASTRLSASSSLCSHPSIHRIEAGRSCFITNDNSSAIIRARDVWNSPSPLSATGKGVIIGVMDIGFDFTHPNWYSKDRQEYRIKQVWDMLDYSEEGEAVIGQKTNDKGQKADTIYVGRQYIGAEAILNKKHSADGFTEYHGTHTMGTATGSGCEGDGTLSPYIGMAQS
;
A
#
# COMPACT_ATOMS: atom_id res chain seq x y z
N ASN A 1 36.16 -10.68 -6.28
CA ASN A 1 35.47 -11.96 -6.40
C ASN A 1 36.08 -12.81 -7.52
N LYS A 2 36.93 -13.81 -7.15
CA LYS A 2 37.59 -14.70 -8.10
C LYS A 2 36.62 -15.61 -8.86
N ASN A 3 35.39 -15.76 -8.41
CA ASN A 3 34.43 -16.75 -8.91
C ASN A 3 33.37 -16.19 -9.87
N GLY A 4 33.43 -14.92 -10.25
CA GLY A 4 32.57 -14.37 -11.30
C GLY A 4 31.09 -14.14 -10.91
N TYR A 5 30.72 -14.27 -9.63
CA TYR A 5 29.38 -13.97 -9.13
C TYR A 5 29.43 -13.04 -7.91
N LYS A 6 28.36 -12.31 -7.68
CA LYS A 6 28.14 -11.42 -6.53
C LYS A 6 26.82 -11.77 -5.87
N ILE A 7 26.86 -12.13 -4.58
CA ILE A 7 25.66 -12.38 -3.77
C ILE A 7 25.18 -11.04 -3.21
N TYR A 8 23.88 -10.76 -3.32
CA TYR A 8 23.23 -9.57 -2.79
C TYR A 8 22.47 -9.87 -1.49
N ALA A 9 21.82 -11.04 -1.43
CA ALA A 9 21.08 -11.47 -0.26
C ALA A 9 21.00 -13.01 -0.23
N ASN A 10 20.73 -13.56 0.94
CA ASN A 10 20.38 -14.96 1.13
C ASN A 10 19.34 -15.11 2.24
N TRP A 11 18.46 -16.07 2.06
CA TRP A 11 17.53 -16.56 3.07
C TRP A 11 17.59 -18.08 3.05
N ASP A 12 18.17 -18.66 4.10
CA ASP A 12 18.39 -20.09 4.20
C ASP A 12 19.11 -20.60 2.93
N ASP A 13 18.49 -21.45 2.14
CA ASP A 13 19.05 -22.04 0.91
C ASP A 13 18.78 -21.21 -0.36
N ILE A 14 18.14 -20.03 -0.25
CA ILE A 14 17.82 -19.16 -1.39
C ILE A 14 18.82 -18.00 -1.45
N TYR A 15 19.42 -17.80 -2.60
CA TYR A 15 20.41 -16.74 -2.85
C TYR A 15 19.96 -15.83 -3.99
N ILE A 16 20.05 -14.51 -3.77
CA ILE A 16 19.96 -13.51 -4.84
C ILE A 16 21.38 -13.12 -5.23
N ALA A 17 21.71 -13.36 -6.47
CA ALA A 17 23.08 -13.11 -6.97
C ALA A 17 23.06 -12.60 -8.41
N SER A 18 24.11 -11.88 -8.79
CA SER A 18 24.44 -11.64 -10.20
C SER A 18 25.65 -12.45 -10.62
N THR A 19 25.65 -12.90 -11.86
CA THR A 19 26.77 -13.60 -12.48
C THR A 19 26.93 -13.17 -13.93
N ARG A 20 28.11 -13.44 -14.49
CA ARG A 20 28.30 -13.30 -15.94
C ARG A 20 27.58 -14.43 -16.66
N LEU A 21 26.97 -14.12 -17.80
CA LEU A 21 26.28 -15.13 -18.60
C LEU A 21 27.20 -16.32 -18.96
N SER A 22 28.49 -16.07 -19.18
CA SER A 22 29.48 -17.10 -19.44
C SER A 22 29.72 -18.07 -18.27
N ALA A 23 29.36 -17.69 -17.04
CA ALA A 23 29.49 -18.55 -15.84
C ALA A 23 28.20 -19.32 -15.53
N SER A 24 27.10 -19.07 -16.23
CA SER A 24 25.81 -19.70 -15.96
C SER A 24 25.87 -21.23 -16.13
N SER A 25 26.53 -21.73 -17.14
CA SER A 25 26.66 -23.18 -17.38
C SER A 25 27.34 -23.92 -16.23
N SER A 26 28.40 -23.33 -15.65
CA SER A 26 29.11 -23.94 -14.50
C SER A 26 28.24 -23.92 -13.23
N LEU A 27 27.44 -22.91 -13.05
CA LEU A 27 26.49 -22.85 -11.94
C LEU A 27 25.36 -23.88 -12.10
N CYS A 28 24.80 -24.03 -13.30
CA CYS A 28 23.78 -25.04 -13.59
C CYS A 28 24.25 -26.47 -13.38
N SER A 29 25.57 -26.72 -13.51
CA SER A 29 26.16 -28.04 -13.33
C SER A 29 26.66 -28.30 -11.91
N HIS A 30 26.55 -27.33 -11.00
CA HIS A 30 27.07 -27.47 -9.65
C HIS A 30 26.15 -28.36 -8.80
N PRO A 31 26.69 -29.42 -8.13
CA PRO A 31 25.85 -30.41 -7.45
C PRO A 31 25.04 -29.86 -6.26
N SER A 32 25.44 -28.70 -5.69
CA SER A 32 24.71 -28.04 -4.60
C SER A 32 23.69 -27.03 -5.07
N ILE A 33 23.47 -26.86 -6.37
CA ILE A 33 22.49 -25.95 -6.93
C ILE A 33 21.36 -26.75 -7.54
N HIS A 34 20.19 -26.73 -6.91
CA HIS A 34 19.02 -27.47 -7.36
C HIS A 34 18.18 -26.71 -8.38
N ARG A 35 18.19 -25.38 -8.31
CA ARG A 35 17.38 -24.52 -9.18
C ARG A 35 18.03 -23.17 -9.38
N ILE A 36 17.99 -22.67 -10.61
CA ILE A 36 18.36 -21.30 -10.96
C ILE A 36 17.19 -20.66 -11.69
N GLU A 37 16.81 -19.48 -11.25
CA GLU A 37 15.84 -18.64 -11.92
C GLU A 37 16.50 -17.34 -12.36
N ALA A 38 16.36 -16.99 -13.62
CA ALA A 38 16.79 -15.69 -14.10
C ALA A 38 15.86 -14.61 -13.62
N GLY A 39 16.42 -13.50 -13.12
CA GLY A 39 15.64 -12.30 -12.84
C GLY A 39 14.93 -11.83 -14.10
N ARG A 40 13.66 -11.48 -13.97
CA ARG A 40 12.84 -10.90 -15.04
C ARG A 40 12.55 -9.45 -14.70
N SER A 41 12.43 -8.62 -15.71
CA SER A 41 11.89 -7.29 -15.51
C SER A 41 10.47 -7.40 -14.99
N CYS A 42 10.19 -6.77 -13.85
CA CYS A 42 8.85 -6.61 -13.34
C CYS A 42 8.26 -5.33 -13.93
N PHE A 43 7.04 -5.40 -14.41
CA PHE A 43 6.30 -4.24 -14.86
C PHE A 43 5.16 -3.99 -13.88
N ILE A 44 4.85 -2.72 -13.67
CA ILE A 44 3.65 -2.33 -12.93
C ILE A 44 2.45 -2.79 -13.77
N THR A 45 1.58 -3.63 -13.18
CA THR A 45 0.46 -4.25 -13.92
C THR A 45 -0.87 -3.55 -13.72
N ASN A 46 -0.96 -2.57 -12.81
CA ASN A 46 -2.22 -1.90 -12.47
C ASN A 46 -2.80 -1.07 -13.61
N ASP A 47 -1.97 -0.59 -14.53
CA ASP A 47 -2.42 0.10 -15.74
C ASP A 47 -3.26 -0.81 -16.65
N ASN A 48 -2.90 -2.09 -16.73
CA ASN A 48 -3.64 -3.09 -17.50
C ASN A 48 -4.78 -3.71 -16.70
N SER A 49 -4.65 -3.83 -15.39
CA SER A 49 -5.67 -4.44 -14.53
C SER A 49 -7.03 -3.75 -14.67
N SER A 50 -7.05 -2.42 -14.67
CA SER A 50 -8.29 -1.65 -14.84
C SER A 50 -8.98 -1.87 -16.19
N ALA A 51 -8.20 -2.15 -17.24
CA ALA A 51 -8.74 -2.51 -18.56
C ALA A 51 -9.27 -3.95 -18.58
N ILE A 52 -8.51 -4.91 -18.02
CA ILE A 52 -8.88 -6.33 -18.00
C ILE A 52 -10.20 -6.55 -17.25
N ILE A 53 -10.39 -5.91 -16.10
CA ILE A 53 -11.65 -6.00 -15.32
C ILE A 53 -12.73 -5.05 -15.84
N ARG A 54 -12.47 -4.32 -16.93
CA ARG A 54 -13.38 -3.37 -17.56
C ARG A 54 -13.79 -2.18 -16.68
N ALA A 55 -13.01 -1.83 -15.67
CA ALA A 55 -13.27 -0.67 -14.83
C ALA A 55 -13.28 0.63 -15.63
N ARG A 56 -12.41 0.76 -16.64
CA ARG A 56 -12.36 1.93 -17.53
C ARG A 56 -13.65 2.12 -18.33
N ASP A 57 -14.34 1.05 -18.71
CA ASP A 57 -15.62 1.12 -19.39
C ASP A 57 -16.68 1.73 -18.47
N VAL A 58 -16.66 1.35 -17.18
CA VAL A 58 -17.57 1.89 -16.18
C VAL A 58 -17.29 3.37 -15.92
N TRP A 59 -16.02 3.75 -15.75
CA TRP A 59 -15.64 5.16 -15.52
C TRP A 59 -16.04 6.07 -16.67
N ASN A 60 -15.90 5.59 -17.92
CA ASN A 60 -16.14 6.34 -19.14
C ASN A 60 -17.57 6.16 -19.70
N SER A 61 -18.43 5.42 -19.02
CA SER A 61 -19.82 5.23 -19.46
C SER A 61 -20.57 6.55 -19.42
N PRO A 62 -21.56 6.75 -20.30
CA PRO A 62 -22.47 7.90 -20.20
C PRO A 62 -23.20 7.91 -18.87
N SER A 63 -23.44 9.11 -18.31
CA SER A 63 -24.35 9.26 -17.16
C SER A 63 -25.73 8.69 -17.48
N PRO A 64 -26.38 7.94 -16.57
CA PRO A 64 -26.05 7.70 -15.15
C PRO A 64 -25.19 6.45 -14.90
N LEU A 65 -24.67 5.80 -15.91
CA LEU A 65 -23.91 4.54 -15.76
C LEU A 65 -22.46 4.73 -15.32
N SER A 66 -21.92 5.96 -15.43
CA SER A 66 -20.57 6.26 -14.97
C SER A 66 -20.49 6.16 -13.45
N ALA A 67 -19.55 5.36 -12.95
CA ALA A 67 -19.30 5.19 -11.53
C ALA A 67 -17.78 5.25 -11.26
N THR A 68 -17.37 6.23 -10.46
CA THR A 68 -15.98 6.50 -10.11
C THR A 68 -15.69 6.31 -8.61
N GLY A 69 -16.67 5.82 -7.88
CA GLY A 69 -16.61 5.66 -6.42
C GLY A 69 -17.09 6.89 -5.65
N LYS A 70 -17.57 7.93 -6.30
CA LYS A 70 -18.05 9.14 -5.63
C LYS A 70 -19.17 8.82 -4.62
N GLY A 71 -18.98 9.27 -3.37
CA GLY A 71 -19.92 9.04 -2.27
C GLY A 71 -19.80 7.67 -1.59
N VAL A 72 -18.85 6.82 -2.02
CA VAL A 72 -18.58 5.53 -1.38
C VAL A 72 -17.45 5.70 -0.38
N ILE A 73 -17.60 5.12 0.82
CA ILE A 73 -16.57 5.05 1.84
C ILE A 73 -15.84 3.70 1.69
N ILE A 74 -14.53 3.76 1.58
CA ILE A 74 -13.66 2.58 1.50
C ILE A 74 -12.79 2.54 2.74
N GLY A 75 -12.82 1.42 3.48
CA GLY A 75 -11.92 1.15 4.59
C GLY A 75 -10.74 0.31 4.11
N VAL A 76 -9.52 0.73 4.45
CA VAL A 76 -8.28 -0.02 4.18
C VAL A 76 -7.60 -0.30 5.50
N MET A 77 -7.30 -1.57 5.77
CA MET A 77 -6.56 -2.01 6.94
C MET A 77 -5.25 -2.63 6.46
N ASP A 78 -4.15 -1.97 6.78
CA ASP A 78 -2.81 -2.32 6.31
C ASP A 78 -1.76 -1.70 7.23
N ILE A 79 -0.49 -1.78 6.86
CA ILE A 79 0.67 -1.19 7.54
C ILE A 79 1.42 -0.23 6.60
N GLY A 80 2.10 0.76 7.16
CA GLY A 80 2.91 1.70 6.39
C GLY A 80 2.09 2.66 5.53
N PHE A 81 1.44 3.62 6.19
CA PHE A 81 0.68 4.67 5.51
C PHE A 81 1.42 6.02 5.58
N ASP A 82 1.52 6.67 4.43
CA ASP A 82 1.84 8.10 4.29
C ASP A 82 0.55 8.87 4.01
N PHE A 83 0.06 9.60 5.00
CA PHE A 83 -1.16 10.38 4.89
C PHE A 83 -0.95 11.71 4.16
N THR A 84 0.29 12.10 3.89
CA THR A 84 0.62 13.35 3.19
C THR A 84 0.71 13.18 1.67
N HIS A 85 0.60 11.95 1.17
CA HIS A 85 0.75 11.66 -0.25
C HIS A 85 -0.29 12.42 -1.09
N PRO A 86 0.09 13.08 -2.20
CA PRO A 86 -0.80 13.90 -3.01
C PRO A 86 -1.98 13.15 -3.62
N ASN A 87 -1.89 11.85 -3.75
CA ASN A 87 -2.96 10.97 -4.25
C ASN A 87 -4.22 10.94 -3.37
N TRP A 88 -4.14 11.49 -2.16
CA TRP A 88 -5.28 11.59 -1.22
C TRP A 88 -6.14 12.83 -1.45
N TYR A 89 -5.74 13.69 -2.36
CA TYR A 89 -6.56 14.83 -2.76
C TYR A 89 -7.48 14.47 -3.94
N SER A 90 -8.58 15.19 -4.08
CA SER A 90 -9.40 15.19 -5.29
C SER A 90 -8.56 15.64 -6.51
N LYS A 91 -8.99 15.30 -7.72
CA LYS A 91 -8.25 15.65 -8.95
C LYS A 91 -8.04 17.15 -9.13
N ASP A 92 -8.97 17.95 -8.63
CA ASP A 92 -8.87 19.42 -8.60
C ASP A 92 -8.12 19.94 -7.37
N ARG A 93 -7.66 19.04 -6.49
CA ARG A 93 -6.90 19.34 -5.26
C ARG A 93 -7.64 20.17 -4.23
N GLN A 94 -8.93 20.31 -4.35
CA GLN A 94 -9.72 21.13 -3.41
C GLN A 94 -10.14 20.35 -2.17
N GLU A 95 -10.23 19.03 -2.26
CA GLU A 95 -10.68 18.18 -1.16
C GLU A 95 -9.63 17.13 -0.80
N TYR A 96 -9.28 17.07 0.51
CA TYR A 96 -8.54 15.95 1.08
C TYR A 96 -9.52 14.80 1.39
N ARG A 97 -9.26 13.62 0.86
CA ARG A 97 -10.26 12.54 0.77
C ARG A 97 -10.22 11.56 1.93
N ILE A 98 -9.14 11.48 2.71
CA ILE A 98 -9.12 10.62 3.90
C ILE A 98 -9.98 11.29 4.98
N LYS A 99 -11.01 10.60 5.44
CA LYS A 99 -11.96 11.14 6.43
C LYS A 99 -11.57 10.79 7.84
N GLN A 100 -11.03 9.59 8.04
CA GLN A 100 -10.66 9.08 9.35
C GLN A 100 -9.50 8.10 9.25
N VAL A 101 -8.64 8.14 10.24
CA VAL A 101 -7.58 7.15 10.49
C VAL A 101 -7.74 6.60 11.89
N TRP A 102 -7.64 5.30 12.02
CA TRP A 102 -7.47 4.63 13.31
C TRP A 102 -6.13 3.91 13.30
N ASP A 103 -5.18 4.45 14.04
CA ASP A 103 -3.85 3.89 14.22
C ASP A 103 -3.80 3.07 15.50
N MET A 104 -3.88 1.76 15.36
CA MET A 104 -3.97 0.81 16.47
C MET A 104 -2.66 0.70 17.28
N LEU A 105 -1.54 1.14 16.71
CA LEU A 105 -0.22 1.10 17.35
C LEU A 105 0.23 2.46 17.87
N ASP A 106 -0.61 3.48 17.75
CA ASP A 106 -0.29 4.80 18.27
C ASP A 106 -0.62 4.92 19.75
N TYR A 107 0.40 5.13 20.56
CA TYR A 107 0.32 5.34 22.01
C TYR A 107 0.76 6.76 22.40
N SER A 108 0.81 7.68 21.46
CA SER A 108 1.12 9.10 21.70
C SER A 108 -0.01 9.82 22.45
N GLU A 109 0.22 11.07 22.83
CA GLU A 109 -0.82 11.94 23.39
C GLU A 109 -1.66 12.65 22.32
N GLU A 110 -1.31 12.49 21.02
CA GLU A 110 -1.99 13.10 19.90
C GLU A 110 -3.20 12.26 19.46
N GLY A 111 -4.22 12.91 18.94
CA GLY A 111 -5.46 12.25 18.50
C GLY A 111 -6.36 11.81 19.66
N GLU A 112 -7.47 11.18 19.35
CA GLU A 112 -8.42 10.67 20.33
C GLU A 112 -8.11 9.22 20.71
N ALA A 113 -8.11 8.91 22.00
CA ALA A 113 -7.91 7.54 22.48
C ALA A 113 -9.07 6.64 22.04
N VAL A 114 -8.76 5.54 21.39
CA VAL A 114 -9.74 4.49 21.08
C VAL A 114 -9.71 3.47 22.20
N ILE A 115 -10.87 3.31 22.85
CA ILE A 115 -11.02 2.43 24.01
C ILE A 115 -11.92 1.26 23.64
N GLY A 116 -11.36 0.07 23.71
CA GLY A 116 -12.08 -1.18 23.55
C GLY A 116 -12.50 -1.76 24.90
N GLN A 117 -13.42 -2.69 24.88
CA GLN A 117 -13.86 -3.41 26.05
C GLN A 117 -13.70 -4.91 25.83
N LYS A 118 -12.87 -5.53 26.65
CA LYS A 118 -12.67 -6.97 26.64
C LYS A 118 -13.91 -7.64 27.23
N THR A 119 -14.40 -8.70 26.63
CA THR A 119 -15.42 -9.57 27.21
C THR A 119 -14.77 -10.86 27.68
N ASN A 120 -15.23 -11.38 28.82
CA ASN A 120 -14.83 -12.71 29.29
C ASN A 120 -15.56 -13.81 28.50
N ASP A 121 -15.19 -15.07 28.75
CA ASP A 121 -15.77 -16.25 28.09
C ASP A 121 -17.30 -16.41 28.30
N LYS A 122 -17.87 -15.68 29.24
CA LYS A 122 -19.31 -15.65 29.55
C LYS A 122 -20.01 -14.45 28.86
N GLY A 123 -19.31 -13.70 28.02
CA GLY A 123 -19.86 -12.53 27.34
C GLY A 123 -20.06 -11.29 28.23
N GLN A 124 -19.55 -11.32 29.47
CA GLN A 124 -19.65 -10.20 30.41
C GLN A 124 -18.51 -9.21 30.11
N LYS A 125 -18.82 -7.92 30.19
CA LYS A 125 -17.84 -6.84 30.06
C LYS A 125 -16.76 -6.99 31.13
N ALA A 126 -15.52 -7.12 30.72
CA ALA A 126 -14.35 -7.16 31.58
C ALA A 126 -13.59 -5.81 31.45
N ASP A 127 -12.27 -5.87 31.45
CA ASP A 127 -11.41 -4.70 31.49
C ASP A 127 -11.54 -3.82 30.24
N THR A 128 -11.45 -2.52 30.44
CA THR A 128 -11.24 -1.53 29.38
C THR A 128 -9.81 -1.66 28.84
N ILE A 129 -9.66 -1.77 27.54
CA ILE A 129 -8.35 -1.81 26.88
C ILE A 129 -8.18 -0.59 25.99
N TYR A 130 -6.96 -0.11 25.90
CA TYR A 130 -6.56 0.91 24.96
C TYR A 130 -6.19 0.24 23.62
N VAL A 131 -6.73 0.74 22.53
CA VAL A 131 -6.55 0.16 21.18
C VAL A 131 -6.10 1.20 20.16
N GLY A 132 -5.19 2.06 20.55
CA GLY A 132 -4.59 3.08 19.68
C GLY A 132 -5.33 4.41 19.69
N ARG A 133 -5.08 5.22 18.65
CA ARG A 133 -5.62 6.56 18.47
C ARG A 133 -6.39 6.69 17.17
N GLN A 134 -7.42 7.52 17.18
CA GLN A 134 -8.12 7.94 15.96
C GLN A 134 -7.85 9.41 15.65
N TYR A 135 -7.85 9.70 14.36
CA TYR A 135 -7.67 11.02 13.80
C TYR A 135 -8.79 11.29 12.81
N ILE A 136 -9.53 12.36 13.02
CA ILE A 136 -10.72 12.70 12.23
C ILE A 136 -10.50 14.06 11.57
N GLY A 137 -10.75 14.10 10.26
CA GLY A 137 -10.62 15.31 9.45
C GLY A 137 -9.19 15.59 8.96
N ALA A 138 -9.12 16.39 7.93
CA ALA A 138 -7.87 16.63 7.18
C ALA A 138 -6.73 17.16 8.05
N GLU A 139 -7.00 18.14 8.90
CA GLU A 139 -5.97 18.78 9.73
C GLU A 139 -5.28 17.78 10.67
N ALA A 140 -6.07 17.01 11.43
CA ALA A 140 -5.53 16.03 12.37
C ALA A 140 -4.73 14.94 11.65
N ILE A 141 -5.23 14.45 10.50
CA ILE A 141 -4.60 13.38 9.73
C ILE A 141 -3.30 13.87 9.07
N LEU A 142 -3.29 15.06 8.50
CA LEU A 142 -2.10 15.66 7.89
C LEU A 142 -1.02 15.99 8.94
N ASN A 143 -1.40 16.39 10.14
CA ASN A 143 -0.46 16.61 11.26
C ASN A 143 0.15 15.27 11.73
N LYS A 144 -0.60 14.19 11.70
CA LYS A 144 -0.08 12.84 11.99
C LYS A 144 0.98 12.38 10.99
N LYS A 145 0.86 12.75 9.73
CA LYS A 145 1.75 12.46 8.60
C LYS A 145 1.80 10.99 8.16
N HIS A 146 2.07 10.06 9.06
CA HIS A 146 2.20 8.64 8.73
C HIS A 146 1.76 7.75 9.90
N SER A 147 1.52 6.47 9.64
CA SER A 147 1.19 5.49 10.68
C SER A 147 2.36 5.26 11.66
N ALA A 148 2.02 4.84 12.89
CA ALA A 148 2.97 4.64 13.98
C ALA A 148 3.62 3.24 14.01
N ASP A 149 3.32 2.39 13.02
CA ASP A 149 3.78 1.00 12.95
C ASP A 149 5.28 0.84 12.65
N GLY A 150 5.99 1.92 12.38
CA GLY A 150 7.42 1.91 12.06
C GLY A 150 7.76 1.28 10.70
N PHE A 151 6.76 0.96 9.89
CA PHE A 151 6.95 0.33 8.59
C PHE A 151 7.27 1.38 7.53
N THR A 152 8.48 1.32 6.97
CA THR A 152 9.00 2.33 6.04
C THR A 152 8.72 2.05 4.57
N GLU A 153 8.15 0.90 4.25
CA GLU A 153 7.94 0.46 2.85
C GLU A 153 6.60 0.93 2.26
N TYR A 154 5.80 1.64 3.04
CA TYR A 154 4.55 2.28 2.61
C TYR A 154 3.56 1.34 1.90
N HIS A 155 3.48 0.08 2.35
CA HIS A 155 2.62 -0.93 1.75
C HIS A 155 1.15 -0.48 1.75
N GLY A 156 0.64 0.01 2.88
CA GLY A 156 -0.72 0.53 3.00
C GLY A 156 -0.98 1.74 2.10
N THR A 157 0.02 2.62 1.93
CA THR A 157 -0.06 3.73 0.97
C THR A 157 -0.28 3.21 -0.45
N HIS A 158 0.47 2.20 -0.87
CA HIS A 158 0.33 1.60 -2.20
C HIS A 158 -1.03 0.90 -2.36
N THR A 159 -1.43 0.10 -1.39
CA THR A 159 -2.72 -0.61 -1.38
C THR A 159 -3.90 0.37 -1.44
N MET A 160 -3.87 1.42 -0.61
CA MET A 160 -4.90 2.46 -0.60
C MET A 160 -4.90 3.25 -1.92
N GLY A 161 -3.71 3.52 -2.48
CA GLY A 161 -3.56 4.17 -3.79
C GLY A 161 -4.17 3.35 -4.93
N THR A 162 -3.97 2.03 -4.92
CA THR A 162 -4.61 1.12 -5.88
C THR A 162 -6.14 1.12 -5.75
N ALA A 163 -6.64 1.22 -4.53
CA ALA A 163 -8.10 1.24 -4.29
C ALA A 163 -8.70 2.61 -4.62
N THR A 164 -8.09 3.70 -4.20
CA THR A 164 -8.76 5.02 -4.14
C THR A 164 -7.95 6.17 -4.74
N GLY A 165 -6.73 5.96 -5.20
CA GLY A 165 -5.85 7.05 -5.66
C GLY A 165 -6.45 7.91 -6.76
N SER A 166 -6.36 9.22 -6.63
CA SER A 166 -6.86 10.17 -7.64
C SER A 166 -5.95 10.32 -8.85
N GLY A 167 -4.69 9.92 -8.74
CA GLY A 167 -3.64 10.18 -9.71
C GLY A 167 -2.90 11.49 -9.51
N CYS A 168 -3.20 12.26 -8.45
CA CYS A 168 -2.48 13.50 -8.18
C CYS A 168 -1.01 13.23 -7.83
N GLU A 169 -0.10 13.96 -8.50
CA GLU A 169 1.33 13.92 -8.26
C GLU A 169 1.80 15.17 -7.48
N GLY A 170 2.97 15.06 -6.84
CA GLY A 170 3.53 16.15 -6.05
C GLY A 170 3.83 17.43 -6.84
N ASP A 171 4.13 17.32 -8.13
CA ASP A 171 4.44 18.44 -9.03
C ASP A 171 3.22 19.14 -9.64
N GLY A 172 2.03 18.67 -9.34
CA GLY A 172 0.80 19.25 -9.86
C GLY A 172 0.20 18.53 -11.06
N THR A 173 0.89 17.54 -11.60
CA THR A 173 0.39 16.74 -12.71
C THR A 173 -0.58 15.66 -12.25
N LEU A 174 -1.25 15.02 -13.21
CA LEU A 174 -2.07 13.83 -12.98
C LEU A 174 -1.39 12.63 -13.62
N SER A 175 -1.18 11.60 -12.81
CA SER A 175 -0.72 10.30 -13.26
C SER A 175 -1.82 9.56 -14.02
N PRO A 176 -1.49 8.76 -15.03
CA PRO A 176 -2.44 7.81 -15.62
C PRO A 176 -2.76 6.64 -14.67
N TYR A 177 -1.97 6.48 -13.62
CA TYR A 177 -2.16 5.42 -12.62
C TYR A 177 -3.10 5.91 -11.52
N ILE A 178 -4.37 5.55 -11.68
CA ILE A 178 -5.46 5.94 -10.78
C ILE A 178 -6.04 4.71 -10.10
N GLY A 179 -6.59 4.91 -8.90
CA GLY A 179 -7.30 3.87 -8.16
C GLY A 179 -8.64 3.48 -8.77
N MET A 180 -9.20 2.38 -8.31
CA MET A 180 -10.50 1.89 -8.80
C MET A 180 -11.64 2.86 -8.46
N ALA A 181 -11.61 3.48 -7.29
CA ALA A 181 -12.58 4.47 -6.80
C ALA A 181 -11.88 5.84 -6.68
N GLN A 182 -11.65 6.48 -7.79
CA GLN A 182 -10.80 7.65 -7.96
C GLN A 182 -11.44 9.02 -7.64
N SER A 183 -12.73 9.03 -7.25
CA SER A 183 -13.50 10.25 -6.96
C SER A 183 -13.95 10.32 -5.52
#